data_afa5081168ee7e247d3a4a9c6116d744
#
_entry.id   afa5081168ee7e247d3a4a9c6116d744
#
_cell.length_a   1.000
_cell.length_b   1.000
_cell.length_c   1.000
_cell.angle_alpha   90.00
_cell.angle_beta   90.00
_cell.angle_gamma   90.00
#
_symmetry.space_group_name_H-M   'P 1'
#
loop_
_entity.id
_entity.type
_entity.pdbx_description
1 polymer ?
#
loop_
_entity_poly.entity_id
_entity_poly.type
_entity_poly.pdbx_seq_one_letter_code
_entity_poly.pdbx_strand_id
1 'polypeptide(L)'
;MAAGCFGAGTVGNEALAQLLGSAPAKLPAGRSIYRLAGEVKVDGRPATMETPIGGRSTLETGRGAELVYAVGTSAFILRGESRVILETAQADSTILSGLRLLTGKLLSVFAAKRPMQLKASTATIGIRGTGVYMEADPEQTYFCTCYGVANIASTTDPQSEETVAAQHHDRPLYIVKGEPPGKNIREAPFINHTDQELMLIEALVGRTPPFVFPKSDYTGPRRNY
;
A
#
# COMPACT_ATOMS: atom_id res chain seq x y z
N MET A 1 29.97 10.12 37.86
CA MET A 1 28.76 9.42 37.38
C MET A 1 28.34 10.11 36.10
N ALA A 2 28.65 9.52 34.95
CA ALA A 2 28.27 10.03 33.63
C ALA A 2 27.08 9.22 33.13
N ALA A 3 25.94 9.88 32.94
CA ALA A 3 24.75 9.29 32.39
C ALA A 3 24.87 9.29 30.85
N GLY A 4 25.00 8.09 30.27
CA GLY A 4 24.97 7.90 28.80
C GLY A 4 23.54 7.95 28.29
N CYS A 5 23.21 8.95 27.48
CA CYS A 5 22.00 8.95 26.66
C CYS A 5 22.18 7.95 25.53
N PHE A 6 21.47 6.83 25.56
CA PHE A 6 21.32 5.93 24.42
C PHE A 6 20.36 6.58 23.40
N GLY A 7 20.90 7.07 22.30
CA GLY A 7 20.12 7.50 21.14
C GLY A 7 19.53 6.31 20.40
N ALA A 8 18.25 6.03 20.58
CA ALA A 8 17.49 5.11 19.75
C ALA A 8 16.99 5.89 18.53
N GLY A 9 17.58 5.70 17.34
CA GLY A 9 17.03 6.38 16.17
C GLY A 9 17.69 6.22 14.80
N THR A 10 18.74 5.43 14.63
CA THR A 10 19.50 5.47 13.36
C THR A 10 19.54 4.18 12.53
N VAL A 11 19.14 3.04 13.09
CA VAL A 11 19.38 1.74 12.45
C VAL A 11 18.52 1.51 11.18
N GLY A 12 17.33 2.11 11.11
CA GLY A 12 16.43 1.92 9.96
C GLY A 12 16.87 2.67 8.70
N ASN A 13 17.45 3.85 8.84
CA ASN A 13 17.86 4.69 7.71
C ASN A 13 19.16 4.19 7.04
N GLU A 14 20.09 3.62 7.81
CA GLU A 14 21.35 3.09 7.27
C GLU A 14 21.12 1.81 6.43
N ALA A 15 20.23 0.93 6.87
CA ALA A 15 19.89 -0.27 6.10
C ALA A 15 19.21 0.06 4.76
N LEU A 16 18.37 1.10 4.72
CA LEU A 16 17.76 1.58 3.48
C LEU A 16 18.78 2.25 2.54
N ALA A 17 19.73 3.01 3.08
CA ALA A 17 20.78 3.64 2.31
C ALA A 17 21.70 2.61 1.61
N GLN A 18 21.97 1.47 2.26
CA GLN A 18 22.76 0.39 1.68
C GLN A 18 22.03 -0.32 0.53
N LEU A 19 20.70 -0.43 0.59
CA LEU A 19 19.87 -1.09 -0.42
C LEU A 19 19.50 -0.20 -1.61
N LEU A 20 19.35 1.11 -1.41
CA LEU A 20 18.84 2.05 -2.40
C LEU A 20 19.87 3.11 -2.82
N GLY A 21 21.11 3.01 -2.34
CA GLY A 21 22.19 3.97 -2.63
C GLY A 21 22.09 5.30 -1.87
N SER A 22 20.92 5.64 -1.33
CA SER A 22 20.67 6.72 -0.38
C SER A 22 19.38 6.45 0.39
N ALA A 23 19.33 6.82 1.67
CA ALA A 23 18.08 6.69 2.44
C ALA A 23 17.00 7.56 1.79
N PRO A 24 15.82 6.99 1.43
CA PRO A 24 14.74 7.79 0.91
C PRO A 24 14.30 8.80 1.97
N ALA A 25 14.19 10.06 1.56
CA ALA A 25 13.71 11.13 2.42
C ALA A 25 12.21 11.36 2.18
N LYS A 26 11.57 11.98 3.16
CA LYS A 26 10.19 12.45 2.99
C LYS A 26 10.09 13.32 1.73
N LEU A 27 9.04 13.09 0.93
CA LEU A 27 8.77 13.91 -0.25
C LEU A 27 8.64 15.39 0.13
N PRO A 28 9.27 16.31 -0.63
CA PRO A 28 9.09 17.74 -0.43
C PRO A 28 7.63 18.16 -0.52
N ALA A 29 7.25 19.21 0.18
CA ALA A 29 5.92 19.78 0.09
C ALA A 29 5.60 20.18 -1.36
N GLY A 30 4.37 19.88 -1.82
CA GLY A 30 3.93 20.13 -3.18
C GLY A 30 4.36 19.08 -4.21
N ARG A 31 5.17 18.10 -3.84
CA ARG A 31 5.52 16.96 -4.70
C ARG A 31 4.67 15.76 -4.33
N SER A 32 4.07 15.13 -5.34
CA SER A 32 3.29 13.89 -5.16
C SER A 32 4.05 12.66 -5.66
N ILE A 33 4.84 12.79 -6.72
CA ILE A 33 5.49 11.66 -7.39
C ILE A 33 6.96 11.56 -6.95
N TYR A 34 7.34 10.37 -6.47
CA TYR A 34 8.72 9.99 -6.15
C TYR A 34 9.41 9.33 -7.32
N ARG A 35 8.74 8.39 -7.99
CA ARG A 35 9.24 7.67 -9.18
C ARG A 35 8.10 7.40 -10.15
N LEU A 36 8.41 7.58 -11.42
CA LEU A 36 7.53 7.27 -12.54
C LEU A 36 8.33 6.51 -13.58
N ALA A 37 7.87 5.34 -13.96
CA ALA A 37 8.46 4.52 -15.01
C ALA A 37 7.36 4.00 -15.95
N GLY A 38 7.61 4.05 -17.25
CA GLY A 38 6.67 3.62 -18.28
C GLY A 38 5.49 4.59 -18.48
N GLU A 39 4.42 4.10 -19.09
CA GLU A 39 3.22 4.91 -19.36
C GLU A 39 2.37 5.04 -18.10
N VAL A 40 2.19 6.28 -17.62
CA VAL A 40 1.34 6.60 -16.45
C VAL A 40 0.42 7.75 -16.83
N LYS A 41 -0.85 7.65 -16.43
CA LYS A 41 -1.84 8.73 -16.58
C LYS A 41 -2.39 9.13 -15.22
N VAL A 42 -2.58 10.43 -15.04
CA VAL A 42 -3.31 11.03 -13.92
C VAL A 42 -4.50 11.79 -14.50
N ASP A 43 -5.70 11.42 -14.10
CA ASP A 43 -6.96 12.01 -14.57
C ASP A 43 -7.06 12.00 -16.12
N GLY A 44 -6.64 10.87 -16.73
CA GLY A 44 -6.66 10.64 -18.17
C GLY A 44 -5.55 11.32 -18.97
N ARG A 45 -4.63 12.08 -18.33
CA ARG A 45 -3.53 12.80 -18.99
C ARG A 45 -2.20 12.15 -18.69
N PRO A 46 -1.24 12.09 -19.63
CA PRO A 46 0.11 11.60 -19.35
C PRO A 46 0.74 12.35 -18.18
N ALA A 47 1.31 11.59 -17.25
CA ALA A 47 1.95 12.14 -16.06
C ALA A 47 3.43 12.42 -16.27
N THR A 48 3.95 13.44 -15.59
CA THR A 48 5.36 13.75 -15.41
C THR A 48 5.72 13.73 -13.92
N MET A 49 7.00 13.87 -13.58
CA MET A 49 7.44 13.93 -12.19
C MET A 49 6.85 15.13 -11.41
N GLU A 50 6.40 16.16 -12.10
CA GLU A 50 5.80 17.38 -11.55
C GLU A 50 4.28 17.31 -11.46
N THR A 51 3.66 16.29 -12.03
CA THR A 51 2.19 16.14 -12.03
C THR A 51 1.67 16.02 -10.58
N PRO A 52 0.79 16.92 -10.13
CA PRO A 52 0.19 16.80 -8.81
C PRO A 52 -0.83 15.66 -8.79
N ILE A 53 -0.89 14.93 -7.68
CA ILE A 53 -1.91 13.92 -7.43
C ILE A 53 -2.79 14.41 -6.28
N GLY A 54 -4.06 14.65 -6.58
CA GLY A 54 -5.07 15.06 -5.62
C GLY A 54 -5.76 13.86 -4.94
N GLY A 55 -6.56 14.16 -3.93
CA GLY A 55 -7.26 13.12 -3.18
C GLY A 55 -8.44 12.46 -3.91
N ARG A 56 -8.75 12.92 -5.14
CA ARG A 56 -9.80 12.33 -6.01
C ARG A 56 -9.27 11.93 -7.38
N SER A 57 -7.94 11.91 -7.54
CA SER A 57 -7.35 11.54 -8.81
C SER A 57 -7.60 10.09 -9.18
N THR A 58 -7.77 9.87 -10.48
CA THR A 58 -7.73 8.55 -11.10
C THR A 58 -6.34 8.33 -11.67
N LEU A 59 -5.70 7.22 -11.28
CA LEU A 59 -4.36 6.86 -11.70
C LEU A 59 -4.41 5.59 -12.54
N GLU A 60 -3.71 5.59 -13.66
CA GLU A 60 -3.64 4.46 -14.57
C GLU A 60 -2.18 4.21 -14.97
N THR A 61 -1.79 2.93 -15.01
CA THR A 61 -0.47 2.49 -15.43
C THR A 61 -0.58 1.51 -16.59
N GLY A 62 0.25 1.70 -17.59
CA GLY A 62 0.39 0.76 -18.71
C GLY A 62 1.19 -0.47 -18.35
N ARG A 63 1.40 -1.37 -19.32
CA ARG A 63 2.18 -2.59 -19.15
C ARG A 63 3.61 -2.27 -18.75
N GLY A 64 4.11 -2.94 -17.70
CA GLY A 64 5.47 -2.75 -17.18
C GLY A 64 5.74 -1.38 -16.57
N ALA A 65 4.71 -0.52 -16.44
CA ALA A 65 4.85 0.77 -15.78
C ALA A 65 4.84 0.64 -14.25
N GLU A 66 5.35 1.65 -13.56
CA GLU A 66 5.29 1.76 -12.10
C GLU A 66 5.21 3.22 -11.69
N LEU A 67 4.34 3.52 -10.73
CA LEU A 67 4.22 4.83 -10.11
C LEU A 67 4.39 4.72 -8.60
N VAL A 68 5.41 5.40 -8.05
CA VAL A 68 5.61 5.56 -6.59
C VAL A 68 5.24 6.99 -6.21
N TYR A 69 4.24 7.15 -5.35
CA TYR A 69 3.67 8.46 -5.06
C TYR A 69 3.14 8.57 -3.62
N ALA A 70 2.91 9.80 -3.18
CA ALA A 70 2.29 10.10 -1.89
C ALA A 70 1.17 11.14 -2.03
N VAL A 71 0.12 10.98 -1.21
CA VAL A 71 -0.98 11.94 -1.06
C VAL A 71 -1.26 12.13 0.43
N GLY A 72 -1.06 13.34 0.91
CA GLY A 72 -1.18 13.67 2.33
C GLY A 72 -0.23 12.85 3.19
N THR A 73 -0.77 11.97 4.03
CA THR A 73 -0.01 11.10 4.93
C THR A 73 0.01 9.63 4.48
N SER A 74 -0.38 9.37 3.25
CA SER A 74 -0.41 8.02 2.65
C SER A 74 0.56 7.96 1.49
N ALA A 75 1.20 6.80 1.28
CA ALA A 75 2.09 6.57 0.16
C ALA A 75 1.85 5.20 -0.48
N PHE A 76 2.23 5.09 -1.76
CA PHE A 76 1.75 4.04 -2.63
C PHE A 76 2.82 3.61 -3.64
N ILE A 77 2.79 2.32 -4.03
CA ILE A 77 3.40 1.80 -5.25
C ILE A 77 2.27 1.20 -6.09
N LEU A 78 1.93 1.84 -7.19
CA LEU A 78 1.00 1.34 -8.20
C LEU A 78 1.81 0.67 -9.30
N ARG A 79 1.55 -0.62 -9.54
CA ARG A 79 2.28 -1.41 -10.54
C ARG A 79 1.65 -1.30 -11.92
N GLY A 80 2.24 -1.96 -12.90
CA GLY A 80 1.72 -1.97 -14.28
C GLY A 80 0.31 -2.56 -14.40
N GLU A 81 -0.39 -2.16 -15.45
CA GLU A 81 -1.77 -2.59 -15.79
C GLU A 81 -2.78 -2.36 -14.66
N SER A 82 -2.60 -1.27 -13.91
CA SER A 82 -3.42 -0.95 -12.75
C SER A 82 -4.23 0.32 -12.96
N ARG A 83 -5.41 0.33 -12.36
CA ARG A 83 -6.27 1.51 -12.28
C ARG A 83 -6.81 1.68 -10.86
N VAL A 84 -6.52 2.83 -10.27
CA VAL A 84 -6.97 3.19 -8.92
C VAL A 84 -7.64 4.56 -8.91
N ILE A 85 -8.71 4.69 -8.14
CA ILE A 85 -9.41 5.94 -7.87
C ILE A 85 -9.22 6.27 -6.40
N LEU A 86 -8.69 7.45 -6.09
CA LEU A 86 -8.56 7.95 -4.74
C LEU A 86 -9.88 8.59 -4.28
N GLU A 87 -10.23 8.45 -3.01
CA GLU A 87 -11.46 8.96 -2.43
C GLU A 87 -11.17 9.87 -1.23
N THR A 88 -11.84 11.04 -1.18
CA THR A 88 -11.80 11.97 -0.04
C THR A 88 -13.22 12.36 0.38
N ALA A 89 -13.40 12.68 1.65
CA ALA A 89 -14.67 13.18 2.16
C ALA A 89 -14.99 14.60 1.63
N GLN A 90 -13.97 15.43 1.37
CA GLN A 90 -14.11 16.81 0.87
C GLN A 90 -13.34 16.96 -0.45
N ALA A 91 -13.87 17.76 -1.39
CA ALA A 91 -13.37 17.86 -2.75
C ALA A 91 -11.87 18.23 -2.85
N ASP A 92 -11.44 19.24 -2.12
CA ASP A 92 -10.07 19.79 -2.20
C ASP A 92 -9.12 19.24 -1.12
N SER A 93 -9.51 18.14 -0.47
CA SER A 93 -8.72 17.53 0.58
C SER A 93 -7.67 16.59 0.03
N THR A 94 -6.46 16.64 0.58
CA THR A 94 -5.44 15.61 0.44
C THR A 94 -5.59 14.50 1.50
N ILE A 95 -6.57 14.62 2.38
CA ILE A 95 -6.87 13.62 3.41
C ILE A 95 -7.77 12.56 2.78
N LEU A 96 -7.19 11.41 2.48
CA LEU A 96 -7.93 10.30 1.92
C LEU A 96 -8.93 9.73 2.94
N SER A 97 -10.12 9.37 2.48
CA SER A 97 -11.11 8.57 3.20
C SER A 97 -11.13 7.12 2.70
N GLY A 98 -10.56 6.87 1.53
CA GLY A 98 -10.47 5.55 0.93
C GLY A 98 -9.85 5.57 -0.46
N LEU A 99 -9.92 4.42 -1.10
CA LEU A 99 -9.60 4.24 -2.51
C LEU A 99 -10.36 3.05 -3.09
N ARG A 100 -10.42 3.02 -4.42
CA ARG A 100 -10.96 1.88 -5.18
C ARG A 100 -9.90 1.40 -6.17
N LEU A 101 -9.39 0.19 -5.96
CA LEU A 101 -8.56 -0.51 -6.94
C LEU A 101 -9.48 -1.27 -7.90
N LEU A 102 -9.56 -0.79 -9.14
CA LEU A 102 -10.44 -1.39 -10.15
C LEU A 102 -9.79 -2.61 -10.80
N THR A 103 -8.48 -2.51 -11.09
CA THR A 103 -7.65 -3.59 -11.64
C THR A 103 -6.21 -3.41 -11.19
N GLY A 104 -5.44 -4.49 -11.22
CA GLY A 104 -3.99 -4.47 -11.04
C GLY A 104 -3.54 -4.56 -9.58
N LYS A 105 -2.43 -3.91 -9.23
CA LYS A 105 -1.65 -4.19 -8.02
C LYS A 105 -1.21 -2.91 -7.34
N LEU A 106 -1.44 -2.83 -6.03
CA LEU A 106 -1.19 -1.65 -5.22
C LEU A 106 -0.60 -2.02 -3.85
N LEU A 107 0.59 -1.52 -3.54
CA LEU A 107 1.13 -1.48 -2.18
C LEU A 107 0.86 -0.10 -1.57
N SER A 108 0.41 -0.04 -0.34
CA SER A 108 -0.05 1.19 0.30
C SER A 108 0.29 1.24 1.78
N VAL A 109 0.59 2.44 2.29
CA VAL A 109 0.74 2.70 3.73
C VAL A 109 -0.12 3.89 4.16
N PHE A 110 -0.78 3.75 5.29
CA PHE A 110 -1.77 4.70 5.80
C PHE A 110 -1.48 5.10 7.25
N ALA A 111 -1.72 6.37 7.59
CA ALA A 111 -1.55 6.84 8.96
C ALA A 111 -2.66 6.32 9.90
N ALA A 112 -2.31 6.02 11.16
CA ALA A 112 -3.18 5.42 12.16
C ALA A 112 -4.38 6.27 12.61
N LYS A 113 -4.44 7.54 12.21
CA LYS A 113 -5.35 8.51 12.85
C LYS A 113 -6.82 8.42 12.42
N ARG A 114 -7.13 7.77 11.29
CA ARG A 114 -8.49 7.73 10.75
C ARG A 114 -8.81 6.37 10.12
N PRO A 115 -10.03 5.86 10.28
CA PRO A 115 -10.49 4.72 9.51
C PRO A 115 -10.56 5.09 8.02
N MET A 116 -10.21 4.14 7.16
CA MET A 116 -10.28 4.26 5.71
C MET A 116 -10.95 3.03 5.11
N GLN A 117 -11.53 3.21 3.93
CA GLN A 117 -12.16 2.12 3.20
C GLN A 117 -11.44 1.87 1.88
N LEU A 118 -10.98 0.64 1.70
CA LEU A 118 -10.42 0.15 0.44
C LEU A 118 -11.47 -0.72 -0.24
N LYS A 119 -11.62 -0.55 -1.55
CA LYS A 119 -12.61 -1.28 -2.34
C LYS A 119 -11.95 -1.94 -3.55
N ALA A 120 -12.35 -3.16 -3.82
CA ALA A 120 -12.07 -3.90 -5.06
C ALA A 120 -13.36 -4.56 -5.57
N SER A 121 -13.29 -5.27 -6.70
CA SER A 121 -14.47 -5.93 -7.29
C SER A 121 -15.14 -6.94 -6.35
N THR A 122 -14.34 -7.67 -5.57
CA THR A 122 -14.83 -8.74 -4.68
C THR A 122 -14.76 -8.42 -3.20
N ALA A 123 -14.13 -7.28 -2.82
CA ALA A 123 -13.86 -6.97 -1.42
C ALA A 123 -14.13 -5.51 -1.05
N THR A 124 -14.65 -5.31 0.14
CA THR A 124 -14.65 -4.04 0.87
C THR A 124 -13.86 -4.23 2.15
N ILE A 125 -12.86 -3.37 2.37
CA ILE A 125 -11.92 -3.54 3.47
C ILE A 125 -11.83 -2.24 4.27
N GLY A 126 -12.18 -2.31 5.55
CA GLY A 126 -11.96 -1.23 6.51
C GLY A 126 -10.58 -1.37 7.14
N ILE A 127 -9.77 -0.29 7.13
CA ILE A 127 -8.43 -0.28 7.73
C ILE A 127 -8.24 0.89 8.69
N ARG A 128 -7.29 0.72 9.60
CA ARG A 128 -6.86 1.78 10.50
C ARG A 128 -5.37 1.68 10.79
N GLY A 129 -4.58 2.57 10.17
CA GLY A 129 -3.14 2.66 10.40
C GLY A 129 -2.38 1.41 9.97
N THR A 130 -2.50 1.05 8.71
CA THR A 130 -2.02 -0.21 8.16
C THR A 130 -1.11 -0.01 6.97
N GLY A 131 -0.17 -0.95 6.78
CA GLY A 131 0.42 -1.26 5.49
C GLY A 131 -0.35 -2.40 4.84
N VAL A 132 -0.71 -2.27 3.58
CA VAL A 132 -1.47 -3.28 2.84
C VAL A 132 -0.97 -3.45 1.42
N TYR A 133 -1.06 -4.68 0.92
CA TYR A 133 -0.89 -4.98 -0.49
C TYR A 133 -2.15 -5.60 -1.06
N MET A 134 -2.57 -5.13 -2.22
CA MET A 134 -3.78 -5.60 -2.92
C MET A 134 -3.48 -5.94 -4.37
N GLU A 135 -4.09 -7.01 -4.87
CA GLU A 135 -4.26 -7.25 -6.29
C GLU A 135 -5.76 -7.43 -6.58
N ALA A 136 -6.24 -6.78 -7.63
CA ALA A 136 -7.65 -6.83 -8.01
C ALA A 136 -7.81 -7.28 -9.47
N ASP A 137 -8.62 -8.30 -9.65
CA ASP A 137 -9.21 -8.67 -10.92
C ASP A 137 -10.74 -8.82 -10.78
N PRO A 138 -11.50 -9.07 -11.87
CA PRO A 138 -12.95 -9.13 -11.80
C PRO A 138 -13.53 -10.21 -10.88
N GLU A 139 -12.82 -11.32 -10.69
CA GLU A 139 -13.32 -12.50 -9.97
C GLU A 139 -12.66 -12.71 -8.61
N GLN A 140 -11.51 -12.04 -8.38
CA GLN A 140 -10.72 -12.28 -7.18
C GLN A 140 -10.01 -11.00 -6.73
N THR A 141 -9.93 -10.82 -5.43
CA THR A 141 -9.02 -9.86 -4.79
C THR A 141 -8.02 -10.63 -3.93
N TYR A 142 -6.73 -10.39 -4.14
CA TYR A 142 -5.71 -10.75 -3.16
C TYR A 142 -5.54 -9.58 -2.20
N PHE A 143 -5.44 -9.87 -0.90
CA PHE A 143 -5.24 -8.88 0.13
C PHE A 143 -4.27 -9.35 1.20
N CYS A 144 -3.20 -8.61 1.44
CA CYS A 144 -2.26 -8.82 2.52
C CYS A 144 -2.29 -7.63 3.48
N THR A 145 -2.61 -7.87 4.74
CA THR A 145 -2.37 -6.92 5.83
C THR A 145 -0.90 -7.04 6.22
N CYS A 146 -0.06 -6.11 5.73
CA CYS A 146 1.38 -6.17 6.00
C CYS A 146 1.67 -5.90 7.48
N TYR A 147 0.91 -4.99 8.09
CA TYR A 147 0.87 -4.70 9.52
C TYR A 147 -0.39 -3.89 9.87
N GLY A 148 -0.83 -3.92 11.12
CA GLY A 148 -2.02 -3.20 11.60
C GLY A 148 -3.27 -4.07 11.57
N VAL A 149 -4.44 -3.45 11.42
CA VAL A 149 -5.74 -4.13 11.49
C VAL A 149 -6.57 -3.83 10.24
N ALA A 150 -7.12 -4.90 9.64
CA ALA A 150 -8.05 -4.84 8.52
C ALA A 150 -9.32 -5.65 8.82
N ASN A 151 -10.48 -5.06 8.55
CA ASN A 151 -11.77 -5.75 8.53
C ASN A 151 -12.15 -5.97 7.07
N ILE A 152 -12.19 -7.22 6.65
CA ILE A 152 -12.36 -7.63 5.26
C ILE A 152 -13.75 -8.23 5.10
N ALA A 153 -14.52 -7.74 4.12
CA ALA A 153 -15.84 -8.28 3.78
C ALA A 153 -15.93 -8.56 2.28
N SER A 154 -16.52 -9.68 1.91
CA SER A 154 -16.87 -9.97 0.52
C SER A 154 -17.99 -9.05 0.04
N THR A 155 -17.90 -8.55 -1.21
CA THR A 155 -18.96 -7.72 -1.81
C THR A 155 -20.18 -8.52 -2.26
N THR A 156 -20.04 -9.84 -2.41
CA THR A 156 -21.08 -10.72 -2.94
C THR A 156 -21.65 -11.70 -1.92
N ASP A 157 -21.02 -11.78 -0.73
CA ASP A 157 -21.44 -12.70 0.32
C ASP A 157 -21.32 -12.05 1.71
N PRO A 158 -22.43 -11.57 2.29
CA PRO A 158 -22.41 -10.93 3.61
C PRO A 158 -21.97 -11.84 4.77
N GLN A 159 -21.94 -13.17 4.57
CA GLN A 159 -21.47 -14.11 5.59
C GLN A 159 -19.94 -14.30 5.56
N SER A 160 -19.28 -13.85 4.49
CA SER A 160 -17.84 -13.90 4.36
C SER A 160 -17.22 -12.58 4.86
N GLU A 161 -16.95 -12.54 6.15
CA GLU A 161 -16.25 -11.43 6.82
C GLU A 161 -15.11 -11.96 7.67
N GLU A 162 -14.00 -11.21 7.72
CA GLU A 162 -12.85 -11.56 8.51
C GLU A 162 -12.10 -10.34 9.02
N THR A 163 -11.60 -10.39 10.26
CA THR A 163 -10.69 -9.41 10.84
C THR A 163 -9.30 -9.99 10.94
N VAL A 164 -8.34 -9.32 10.30
CA VAL A 164 -6.91 -9.65 10.38
C VAL A 164 -6.19 -8.57 11.17
N ALA A 165 -5.54 -8.97 12.27
CA ALA A 165 -4.58 -8.17 12.99
C ALA A 165 -3.18 -8.74 12.72
N ALA A 166 -2.39 -8.04 11.92
CA ALA A 166 -1.08 -8.50 11.49
C ALA A 166 0.04 -7.68 12.14
N GLN A 167 1.12 -8.34 12.51
CA GLN A 167 2.38 -7.71 12.90
C GLN A 167 3.33 -7.61 11.71
N HIS A 168 3.41 -8.68 10.90
CA HIS A 168 4.29 -8.75 9.75
C HIS A 168 3.81 -9.82 8.75
N HIS A 169 2.90 -9.44 7.83
CA HIS A 169 2.34 -10.29 6.75
C HIS A 169 1.72 -11.62 7.22
N ASP A 170 1.15 -11.64 8.42
CA ASP A 170 0.81 -12.88 9.12
C ASP A 170 -0.27 -13.72 8.43
N ARG A 171 -1.18 -13.10 7.67
CA ARG A 171 -2.32 -13.82 7.07
C ARG A 171 -2.83 -13.15 5.80
N PRO A 172 -2.19 -13.36 4.65
CA PRO A 172 -2.74 -12.98 3.36
C PRO A 172 -4.00 -13.78 3.01
N LEU A 173 -4.93 -13.15 2.27
CA LEU A 173 -6.22 -13.72 1.91
C LEU A 173 -6.54 -13.54 0.43
N TYR A 174 -7.27 -14.50 -0.13
CA TYR A 174 -8.04 -14.35 -1.36
C TYR A 174 -9.50 -14.10 -1.00
N ILE A 175 -10.12 -13.12 -1.65
CA ILE A 175 -11.56 -12.87 -1.61
C ILE A 175 -12.08 -13.13 -3.02
N VAL A 176 -12.87 -14.18 -3.18
CA VAL A 176 -13.34 -14.70 -4.48
C VAL A 176 -14.85 -14.54 -4.61
N LYS A 177 -15.37 -14.72 -5.82
CA LYS A 177 -16.82 -14.81 -6.08
C LYS A 177 -17.25 -16.28 -6.26
N GLY A 178 -18.54 -16.52 -6.09
CA GLY A 178 -19.19 -17.76 -6.54
C GLY A 178 -18.99 -18.97 -5.65
N GLU A 179 -18.36 -18.82 -4.50
CA GLU A 179 -18.25 -19.87 -3.51
C GLU A 179 -19.56 -19.98 -2.68
N PRO A 180 -19.78 -21.12 -2.00
CA PRO A 180 -20.90 -21.25 -1.06
C PRO A 180 -20.88 -20.16 0.02
N PRO A 181 -22.05 -19.78 0.59
CA PRO A 181 -22.14 -18.76 1.63
C PRO A 181 -21.16 -18.99 2.78
N GLY A 182 -20.46 -17.93 3.19
CA GLY A 182 -19.42 -17.94 4.23
C GLY A 182 -18.06 -18.45 3.77
N LYS A 183 -17.85 -18.76 2.46
CA LYS A 183 -16.60 -19.34 1.94
C LYS A 183 -15.88 -18.50 0.90
N ASN A 184 -16.30 -17.26 0.66
CA ASN A 184 -15.65 -16.39 -0.30
C ASN A 184 -14.28 -15.85 0.17
N ILE A 185 -13.90 -16.05 1.42
CA ILE A 185 -12.58 -15.68 1.95
C ILE A 185 -11.78 -16.93 2.27
N ARG A 186 -10.54 -17.01 1.77
CA ARG A 186 -9.63 -18.13 2.00
C ARG A 186 -8.18 -17.66 2.15
N GLU A 187 -7.35 -18.46 2.81
CA GLU A 187 -5.94 -18.19 2.96
C GLU A 187 -5.20 -18.12 1.62
N ALA A 188 -4.22 -17.23 1.56
CA ALA A 188 -3.37 -17.01 0.40
C ALA A 188 -1.88 -17.05 0.80
N PRO A 189 -0.97 -17.39 -0.13
CA PRO A 189 0.46 -17.24 0.12
C PRO A 189 0.87 -15.76 0.16
N PHE A 190 2.02 -15.46 0.78
CA PHE A 190 2.65 -14.15 0.68
C PHE A 190 3.30 -13.98 -0.69
N ILE A 191 2.89 -12.96 -1.47
CA ILE A 191 3.31 -12.74 -2.85
C ILE A 191 3.59 -11.27 -3.17
N ASN A 192 4.44 -11.03 -4.16
CA ASN A 192 4.56 -9.83 -5.00
C ASN A 192 4.86 -8.48 -4.30
N HIS A 193 5.22 -8.45 -3.03
CA HIS A 193 5.67 -7.23 -2.37
C HIS A 193 6.76 -7.55 -1.33
N THR A 194 7.51 -6.54 -0.90
CA THR A 194 8.66 -6.70 -0.01
C THR A 194 8.65 -5.67 1.12
N ASP A 195 9.36 -5.98 2.21
CA ASP A 195 9.57 -5.04 3.31
C ASP A 195 10.33 -3.79 2.88
N GLN A 196 11.28 -3.93 1.93
CA GLN A 196 12.04 -2.80 1.40
C GLN A 196 11.10 -1.80 0.70
N GLU A 197 10.08 -2.28 0.00
CA GLU A 197 9.07 -1.42 -0.61
C GLU A 197 8.18 -0.73 0.43
N LEU A 198 7.80 -1.43 1.50
CA LEU A 198 7.10 -0.82 2.63
C LEU A 198 7.95 0.26 3.30
N MET A 199 9.24 -0.01 3.54
CA MET A 199 10.17 0.98 4.09
C MET A 199 10.28 2.21 3.18
N LEU A 200 10.41 2.01 1.87
CA LEU A 200 10.47 3.10 0.91
C LEU A 200 9.25 4.00 1.08
N ILE A 201 8.04 3.46 0.96
CA ILE A 201 6.83 4.29 0.97
C ILE A 201 6.50 4.87 2.35
N GLU A 202 6.89 4.21 3.45
CA GLU A 202 6.81 4.81 4.78
C GLU A 202 7.76 6.01 4.92
N ALA A 203 8.99 5.89 4.42
CA ALA A 203 9.95 7.00 4.45
C ALA A 203 9.46 8.21 3.65
N LEU A 204 8.77 8.02 2.52
CA LEU A 204 8.21 9.13 1.71
C LEU A 204 7.21 10.00 2.47
N VAL A 205 6.57 9.46 3.50
CA VAL A 205 5.63 10.19 4.38
C VAL A 205 6.19 10.45 5.77
N GLY A 206 7.51 10.25 5.95
CA GLY A 206 8.25 10.55 7.17
C GLY A 206 7.96 9.59 8.32
N ARG A 207 7.70 8.32 8.02
CA ARG A 207 7.48 7.25 9.00
C ARG A 207 8.46 6.09 8.80
N THR A 208 8.48 5.18 9.76
CA THR A 208 9.15 3.87 9.71
C THR A 208 8.12 2.76 9.89
N PRO A 209 8.27 1.61 9.22
CA PRO A 209 7.42 0.46 9.49
C PRO A 209 7.49 0.03 10.97
N PRO A 210 6.40 -0.49 11.55
CA PRO A 210 6.36 -0.88 12.97
C PRO A 210 7.03 -2.22 13.26
N PHE A 211 7.66 -2.86 12.30
CA PHE A 211 8.36 -4.14 12.47
C PHE A 211 9.88 -3.98 12.35
N VAL A 212 10.61 -4.88 13.03
CA VAL A 212 12.07 -4.91 12.99
C VAL A 212 12.52 -5.83 11.84
N PHE A 213 13.43 -5.34 11.01
CA PHE A 213 14.04 -6.18 9.96
C PHE A 213 14.76 -7.37 10.57
N PRO A 214 14.55 -8.58 10.05
CA PRO A 214 15.44 -9.70 10.33
C PRO A 214 16.87 -9.33 9.92
N LYS A 215 17.85 -9.53 10.78
CA LYS A 215 19.23 -9.05 10.59
C LYS A 215 20.01 -9.75 9.46
N SER A 216 19.53 -10.83 8.88
CA SER A 216 20.14 -11.54 7.74
C SER A 216 19.09 -12.43 7.09
N ASP A 217 19.23 -12.73 5.83
CA ASP A 217 18.52 -13.78 5.08
C ASP A 217 17.02 -13.58 4.78
N TYR A 218 16.46 -12.35 4.92
CA TYR A 218 15.12 -12.10 4.43
C TYR A 218 15.11 -12.09 2.90
N THR A 219 14.89 -13.25 2.34
CA THR A 219 14.51 -13.41 0.93
C THR A 219 12.99 -13.26 0.83
N GLY A 220 12.49 -12.03 0.87
CA GLY A 220 11.11 -11.77 0.54
C GLY A 220 10.75 -12.34 -0.83
N PRO A 221 9.48 -12.62 -1.13
CA PRO A 221 9.10 -13.17 -2.41
C PRO A 221 9.57 -12.23 -3.52
N ARG A 222 10.38 -12.80 -4.43
CA ARG A 222 10.87 -12.06 -5.60
C ARG A 222 9.67 -11.67 -6.46
N ARG A 223 9.70 -10.46 -7.00
CA ARG A 223 8.72 -10.05 -8.01
C ARG A 223 8.79 -11.00 -9.20
N ASN A 224 7.70 -11.68 -9.49
CA ASN A 224 7.50 -12.28 -10.80
C ASN A 224 6.87 -11.19 -11.68
N TYR A 225 7.67 -10.63 -12.58
CA TYR A 225 7.20 -9.67 -13.60
C TYR A 225 6.58 -10.44 -14.77
#